data_d3632da20e0c2a6d235c34826c54cdab
#
_entry.id   d3632da20e0c2a6d235c34826c54cdab
#
_cell.length_a   1.000
_cell.length_b   1.000
_cell.length_c   1.000
_cell.angle_alpha   90.00
_cell.angle_beta   90.00
_cell.angle_gamma   90.00
#
_symmetry.space_group_name_H-M   'P 1'
#
loop_
_entity.id
_entity.type
_entity.pdbx_description
1 polymer ?
#
loop_
_entity_poly.entity_id
_entity_poly.type
_entity_poly.pdbx_seq_one_letter_code
_entity_poly.pdbx_strand_id
1 'polypeptide(L)'
;RAVSSNGSVIVGEAVNDNDEQRATVWSGSGWTTKTDLGTLITGNSGESFAWGINSDGSVVVGQSYNDNGDLHAIVWSGSNWGTKTDLGTLKTNNSGTSWAQAANGDGSTVVGEADNDSGERRATTWSGSNWSTKTDLGTLKTNNSGNSSVYGISADGKFAVGTADNDNGGSRAVVWNLRGGRAADTANTRASLSLLSADTAAMLAQRARAAENLLGGCRADGGKFCYSAGYRRDIGHGASSRGADFAFGYGISDNFDAAVSLAVPARAEENGSHRLKSGVGIGLSARLHNGAGWYAVPAAAFETDKTRIRRPRLDGTESPENTVRTKGRAYSLTAGRDYGTSGEKTLGWYAALRRTEAERPSYSEDAGLSFPFAYGAAKLKETSLAAGIKGRLPLTGKLAWYGNAEVAQRVGGGKARFTAEAPFFGKYETERETSRTRPSVQTGVDYAFSPSAVLSLGGYVGRNAFSGTDKGIFLKLNGKF
;
A
#
# COMPACT_ATOMS: atom_id res chain seq x y z
N ARG A 1 -12.89 -34.26 14.89
CA ARG A 1 -11.79 -33.35 14.61
C ARG A 1 -11.92 -32.72 13.22
N ALA A 2 -12.03 -33.52 12.15
CA ALA A 2 -12.14 -33.03 10.79
C ALA A 2 -13.15 -33.84 9.96
N VAL A 3 -13.54 -33.29 8.82
CA VAL A 3 -14.48 -33.89 7.87
C VAL A 3 -14.00 -33.65 6.44
N SER A 4 -14.15 -34.65 5.57
CA SER A 4 -13.84 -34.52 4.13
C SER A 4 -14.73 -33.47 3.46
N SER A 5 -14.27 -32.88 2.36
CA SER A 5 -14.98 -31.77 1.70
C SER A 5 -16.40 -32.13 1.23
N ASN A 6 -16.66 -33.39 0.93
CA ASN A 6 -17.97 -33.89 0.53
C ASN A 6 -18.84 -34.36 1.73
N GLY A 7 -18.32 -34.27 2.96
CA GLY A 7 -19.02 -34.68 4.18
C GLY A 7 -19.17 -36.20 4.37
N SER A 8 -18.56 -37.03 3.53
CA SER A 8 -18.74 -38.49 3.56
C SER A 8 -17.93 -39.20 4.63
N VAL A 9 -16.84 -38.59 5.09
CA VAL A 9 -15.87 -39.15 6.04
C VAL A 9 -15.61 -38.16 7.16
N ILE A 10 -15.77 -38.61 8.41
CA ILE A 10 -15.41 -37.84 9.62
C ILE A 10 -14.23 -38.55 10.29
N VAL A 11 -13.29 -37.77 10.84
CA VAL A 11 -12.14 -38.31 11.59
C VAL A 11 -12.04 -37.72 12.98
N GLY A 12 -11.52 -38.48 13.92
CA GLY A 12 -11.32 -38.09 15.29
C GLY A 12 -10.77 -39.24 16.11
N GLU A 13 -11.21 -39.37 17.35
CA GLU A 13 -10.74 -40.39 18.29
C GLU A 13 -11.94 -41.03 19.00
N ALA A 14 -11.81 -42.29 19.34
CA ALA A 14 -12.72 -43.04 20.17
C ALA A 14 -11.94 -44.01 21.09
N VAL A 15 -12.48 -44.31 22.23
CA VAL A 15 -11.91 -45.33 23.14
C VAL A 15 -12.30 -46.73 22.65
N ASN A 16 -11.33 -47.64 22.62
CA ASN A 16 -11.52 -49.06 22.31
C ASN A 16 -11.83 -49.87 23.57
N ASP A 17 -12.02 -51.16 23.43
CA ASP A 17 -12.36 -52.07 24.54
C ASP A 17 -11.18 -52.24 25.54
N ASN A 18 -10.00 -51.80 25.23
CA ASN A 18 -8.81 -51.80 26.11
C ASN A 18 -8.58 -50.47 26.83
N ASP A 19 -9.56 -49.54 26.79
CA ASP A 19 -9.45 -48.15 27.29
C ASP A 19 -8.37 -47.29 26.61
N GLU A 20 -7.92 -47.67 25.39
CA GLU A 20 -6.97 -46.89 24.59
C GLU A 20 -7.68 -45.88 23.72
N GLN A 21 -7.18 -44.64 23.62
CA GLN A 21 -7.64 -43.67 22.64
C GLN A 21 -7.14 -44.02 21.25
N ARG A 22 -8.06 -44.18 20.30
CA ARG A 22 -7.75 -44.66 18.94
C ARG A 22 -8.24 -43.68 17.90
N ALA A 23 -7.36 -43.37 16.96
CA ALA A 23 -7.74 -42.65 15.74
C ALA A 23 -8.84 -43.42 15.02
N THR A 24 -9.96 -42.76 14.78
CA THR A 24 -11.16 -43.40 14.27
C THR A 24 -11.75 -42.64 13.10
N VAL A 25 -12.17 -43.39 12.09
CA VAL A 25 -12.97 -42.90 10.97
C VAL A 25 -14.41 -43.31 11.13
N TRP A 26 -15.33 -42.37 10.91
CA TRP A 26 -16.74 -42.61 10.71
C TRP A 26 -17.12 -42.39 9.25
N SER A 27 -17.71 -43.39 8.63
CA SER A 27 -18.06 -43.36 7.19
C SER A 27 -19.39 -44.10 6.93
N GLY A 28 -19.75 -44.21 5.65
CA GLY A 28 -20.98 -44.88 5.24
C GLY A 28 -22.23 -44.02 5.43
N SER A 29 -23.44 -44.60 5.15
CA SER A 29 -24.69 -43.86 5.28
C SER A 29 -24.95 -43.50 6.74
N GLY A 30 -25.08 -42.21 7.05
CA GLY A 30 -25.27 -41.70 8.39
C GLY A 30 -24.06 -41.91 9.32
N TRP A 31 -22.85 -42.09 8.79
CA TRP A 31 -21.57 -42.31 9.53
C TRP A 31 -21.66 -43.48 10.51
N THR A 32 -22.36 -44.52 10.15
CA THR A 32 -22.57 -45.69 11.03
C THR A 32 -21.41 -46.67 11.05
N THR A 33 -20.57 -46.64 10.01
CA THR A 33 -19.36 -47.48 9.95
C THR A 33 -18.22 -46.79 10.72
N LYS A 34 -17.73 -47.45 11.75
CA LYS A 34 -16.56 -47.03 12.55
C LYS A 34 -15.39 -47.88 12.20
N THR A 35 -14.25 -47.25 11.89
CA THR A 35 -12.98 -47.91 11.57
C THR A 35 -11.90 -47.42 12.52
N ASP A 36 -11.37 -48.32 13.35
CA ASP A 36 -10.12 -48.05 14.10
C ASP A 36 -8.95 -48.06 13.16
N LEU A 37 -8.21 -46.95 13.12
CA LEU A 37 -7.06 -46.77 12.23
C LEU A 37 -5.78 -47.44 12.76
N GLY A 38 -5.76 -47.83 14.01
CA GLY A 38 -4.62 -48.48 14.69
C GLY A 38 -3.46 -47.52 14.99
N THR A 39 -2.33 -48.10 15.36
CA THR A 39 -1.12 -47.39 15.78
C THR A 39 0.08 -47.77 14.94
N LEU A 40 1.24 -47.13 15.17
CA LEU A 40 2.55 -47.52 14.64
C LEU A 40 3.23 -48.63 15.48
N ILE A 41 2.65 -48.99 16.62
CA ILE A 41 3.19 -50.09 17.47
C ILE A 41 2.96 -51.42 16.79
N THR A 42 3.98 -52.26 16.76
CA THR A 42 3.87 -53.68 16.35
C THR A 42 2.85 -54.36 17.27
N GLY A 43 1.84 -55.00 16.72
CA GLY A 43 0.70 -55.55 17.51
C GLY A 43 -0.46 -54.57 17.71
N ASN A 44 -0.34 -53.36 17.26
CA ASN A 44 -1.45 -52.39 17.18
C ASN A 44 -2.05 -52.00 18.57
N SER A 45 -1.25 -52.00 19.63
CA SER A 45 -1.62 -51.50 20.97
C SER A 45 -1.31 -50.02 21.11
N GLY A 46 -1.73 -49.37 22.23
CA GLY A 46 -1.42 -47.99 22.58
C GLY A 46 -2.35 -46.99 21.89
N GLU A 47 -1.95 -45.72 21.89
CA GLU A 47 -2.81 -44.62 21.51
C GLU A 47 -2.48 -44.05 20.10
N SER A 48 -3.51 -43.58 19.44
CA SER A 48 -3.42 -42.80 18.18
C SER A 48 -4.53 -41.76 18.09
N PHE A 49 -4.27 -40.69 17.34
CA PHE A 49 -5.16 -39.54 17.25
C PHE A 49 -5.23 -39.06 15.80
N ALA A 50 -6.44 -38.93 15.24
CA ALA A 50 -6.65 -38.36 13.90
C ALA A 50 -7.03 -36.87 14.02
N TRP A 51 -6.26 -36.01 13.38
CA TRP A 51 -6.42 -34.55 13.42
C TRP A 51 -7.02 -33.98 12.14
N GLY A 52 -6.60 -34.48 10.98
CA GLY A 52 -6.94 -33.96 9.68
C GLY A 52 -7.25 -35.04 8.64
N ILE A 53 -7.88 -34.60 7.56
CA ILE A 53 -8.25 -35.43 6.42
C ILE A 53 -8.19 -34.59 5.16
N ASN A 54 -7.80 -35.17 4.03
CA ASN A 54 -7.79 -34.51 2.74
C ASN A 54 -9.20 -34.35 2.14
N SER A 55 -9.33 -33.69 0.98
CA SER A 55 -10.62 -33.30 0.43
C SER A 55 -11.55 -34.48 0.09
N ASP A 56 -11.03 -35.56 -0.43
CA ASP A 56 -11.82 -36.74 -0.83
C ASP A 56 -11.97 -37.80 0.28
N GLY A 57 -11.28 -37.64 1.39
CA GLY A 57 -11.31 -38.56 2.53
C GLY A 57 -10.37 -39.74 2.43
N SER A 58 -9.50 -39.80 1.42
CA SER A 58 -8.60 -40.94 1.18
C SER A 58 -7.33 -40.93 2.04
N VAL A 59 -6.95 -39.76 2.59
CA VAL A 59 -5.74 -39.57 3.41
C VAL A 59 -6.15 -38.94 4.74
N VAL A 60 -5.92 -39.69 5.81
CA VAL A 60 -6.11 -39.21 7.20
C VAL A 60 -4.73 -38.98 7.81
N VAL A 61 -4.60 -37.90 8.59
CA VAL A 61 -3.34 -37.51 9.23
C VAL A 61 -3.52 -37.30 10.73
N GLY A 62 -2.47 -37.52 11.48
CA GLY A 62 -2.52 -37.40 12.93
C GLY A 62 -1.22 -37.75 13.62
N GLN A 63 -1.32 -38.43 14.75
CA GLN A 63 -0.19 -38.90 15.54
C GLN A 63 -0.45 -40.29 16.15
N SER A 64 0.61 -41.03 16.40
CA SER A 64 0.55 -42.37 16.99
C SER A 64 1.83 -42.67 17.73
N TYR A 65 1.71 -43.39 18.84
CA TYR A 65 2.89 -44.03 19.47
C TYR A 65 3.49 -45.10 18.55
N ASN A 66 4.83 -45.19 18.54
CA ASN A 66 5.59 -46.21 17.85
C ASN A 66 6.22 -47.20 18.86
N ASP A 67 6.95 -48.20 18.38
CA ASP A 67 7.59 -49.24 19.23
C ASP A 67 8.66 -48.69 20.19
N ASN A 68 9.20 -47.51 19.94
CA ASN A 68 10.17 -46.85 20.80
C ASN A 68 9.52 -46.00 21.91
N GLY A 69 8.19 -45.88 21.93
CA GLY A 69 7.47 -45.02 22.82
C GLY A 69 7.45 -43.53 22.40
N ASP A 70 7.98 -43.21 21.21
CA ASP A 70 7.90 -41.88 20.65
C ASP A 70 6.51 -41.64 20.04
N LEU A 71 6.01 -40.39 20.11
CA LEU A 71 4.75 -39.96 19.51
C LEU A 71 5.03 -39.32 18.15
N HIS A 72 4.79 -40.05 17.07
CA HIS A 72 5.11 -39.62 15.71
C HIS A 72 3.89 -39.20 14.91
N ALA A 73 4.09 -38.23 14.02
CA ALA A 73 3.18 -37.89 12.94
C ALA A 73 2.98 -39.12 12.04
N ILE A 74 1.73 -39.41 11.69
CA ILE A 74 1.34 -40.58 10.88
C ILE A 74 0.37 -40.19 9.79
N VAL A 75 0.44 -40.92 8.69
CA VAL A 75 -0.57 -40.96 7.63
C VAL A 75 -1.21 -42.31 7.58
N TRP A 76 -2.54 -42.35 7.57
CA TRP A 76 -3.35 -43.51 7.22
C TRP A 76 -3.92 -43.32 5.83
N SER A 77 -3.68 -44.27 4.94
CA SER A 77 -4.09 -44.20 3.53
C SER A 77 -4.40 -45.57 2.95
N GLY A 78 -4.67 -45.64 1.65
CA GLY A 78 -4.98 -46.89 0.94
C GLY A 78 -6.38 -47.40 1.24
N SER A 79 -6.63 -48.67 0.88
CA SER A 79 -7.95 -49.29 1.06
C SER A 79 -8.33 -49.34 2.54
N ASN A 80 -9.48 -48.74 2.90
CA ASN A 80 -9.95 -48.63 4.27
C ASN A 80 -8.92 -48.05 5.26
N TRP A 81 -8.06 -47.14 4.77
CA TRP A 81 -6.97 -46.50 5.53
C TRP A 81 -6.01 -47.52 6.19
N GLY A 82 -5.86 -48.71 5.59
CA GLY A 82 -5.07 -49.81 6.16
C GLY A 82 -3.56 -49.62 6.03
N THR A 83 -3.09 -48.71 5.21
CA THR A 83 -1.66 -48.37 5.07
C THR A 83 -1.29 -47.29 6.08
N LYS A 84 -0.35 -47.59 6.97
CA LYS A 84 0.18 -46.70 7.99
C LYS A 84 1.59 -46.25 7.59
N THR A 85 1.82 -44.95 7.51
CA THR A 85 3.14 -44.39 7.20
C THR A 85 3.61 -43.51 8.36
N ASP A 86 4.71 -43.91 9.00
CA ASP A 86 5.40 -43.07 9.99
C ASP A 86 6.13 -41.94 9.28
N LEU A 87 5.77 -40.72 9.61
CA LEU A 87 6.37 -39.50 9.04
C LEU A 87 7.65 -39.10 9.78
N GLY A 88 7.88 -39.62 11.01
CA GLY A 88 9.04 -39.33 11.84
C GLY A 88 9.21 -37.87 12.20
N THR A 89 10.42 -37.53 12.69
CA THR A 89 10.79 -36.18 13.13
C THR A 89 11.82 -35.54 12.20
N LEU A 90 12.23 -34.29 12.49
CA LEU A 90 13.37 -33.61 11.82
C LEU A 90 14.72 -33.98 12.46
N LYS A 91 14.75 -34.75 13.56
CA LYS A 91 16.01 -35.23 14.18
C LYS A 91 16.68 -36.24 13.29
N THR A 92 18.01 -36.18 13.27
CA THR A 92 18.85 -37.10 12.49
C THR A 92 18.61 -38.57 12.90
N ASN A 93 18.37 -38.84 14.17
CA ASN A 93 18.06 -40.18 14.70
C ASN A 93 16.57 -40.53 14.67
N ASN A 94 15.73 -39.66 14.14
CA ASN A 94 14.27 -39.82 14.04
C ASN A 94 13.55 -40.04 15.38
N SER A 95 14.17 -39.71 16.54
CA SER A 95 13.52 -39.80 17.86
C SER A 95 12.74 -38.55 18.20
N GLY A 96 11.93 -38.59 19.28
CA GLY A 96 11.20 -37.45 19.79
C GLY A 96 9.77 -37.35 19.24
N THR A 97 9.25 -36.14 19.10
CA THR A 97 7.83 -35.95 18.87
C THR A 97 7.54 -35.26 17.54
N SER A 98 6.50 -35.69 16.84
CA SER A 98 5.93 -35.01 15.68
C SER A 98 4.42 -35.18 15.62
N TRP A 99 3.74 -34.22 14.96
CA TRP A 99 2.30 -34.23 14.75
C TRP A 99 1.97 -33.85 13.30
N ALA A 100 1.06 -34.56 12.66
CA ALA A 100 0.49 -34.17 11.39
C ALA A 100 -0.88 -33.52 11.63
N GLN A 101 -1.01 -32.22 11.29
CA GLN A 101 -2.21 -31.42 11.57
C GLN A 101 -3.20 -31.43 10.43
N ALA A 102 -2.72 -31.31 9.18
CA ALA A 102 -3.56 -31.21 8.01
C ALA A 102 -2.90 -31.77 6.76
N ALA A 103 -3.70 -32.15 5.78
CA ALA A 103 -3.27 -32.50 4.43
C ALA A 103 -3.88 -31.53 3.41
N ASN A 104 -3.18 -31.30 2.29
CA ASN A 104 -3.75 -30.56 1.18
C ASN A 104 -4.86 -31.34 0.47
N GLY A 105 -5.50 -30.73 -0.53
CA GLY A 105 -6.71 -31.29 -1.14
C GLY A 105 -6.55 -32.68 -1.75
N ASP A 106 -5.42 -33.00 -2.37
CA ASP A 106 -5.11 -34.30 -2.97
C ASP A 106 -4.35 -35.24 -2.03
N GLY A 107 -4.04 -34.81 -0.81
CA GLY A 107 -3.27 -35.59 0.19
C GLY A 107 -1.78 -35.74 -0.09
N SER A 108 -1.26 -35.12 -1.15
CA SER A 108 0.15 -35.24 -1.55
C SER A 108 1.13 -34.51 -0.60
N THR A 109 0.62 -33.55 0.16
CA THR A 109 1.41 -32.76 1.13
C THR A 109 0.69 -32.74 2.47
N VAL A 110 1.42 -33.11 3.50
CA VAL A 110 0.99 -33.08 4.90
C VAL A 110 1.77 -31.99 5.61
N VAL A 111 1.12 -31.29 6.53
CA VAL A 111 1.74 -30.26 7.38
C VAL A 111 1.51 -30.56 8.85
N GLY A 112 2.46 -30.14 9.68
CA GLY A 112 2.37 -30.31 11.11
C GLY A 112 3.64 -29.79 11.80
N GLU A 113 4.04 -30.45 12.88
CA GLU A 113 5.19 -30.07 13.69
C GLU A 113 6.09 -31.28 13.91
N ALA A 114 7.40 -31.04 14.03
CA ALA A 114 8.37 -32.05 14.36
C ALA A 114 9.55 -31.47 15.17
N ASP A 115 10.08 -32.23 16.11
CA ASP A 115 11.28 -31.88 16.83
C ASP A 115 12.50 -31.96 15.90
N ASN A 116 13.41 -30.96 16.00
CA ASN A 116 14.70 -30.94 15.33
C ASN A 116 15.87 -31.35 16.26
N ASP A 117 17.07 -31.47 15.73
CA ASP A 117 18.27 -31.83 16.50
C ASP A 117 18.63 -30.84 17.63
N SER A 118 18.16 -29.58 17.52
CA SER A 118 18.32 -28.55 18.56
C SER A 118 17.27 -28.64 19.68
N GLY A 119 16.35 -29.60 19.61
CA GLY A 119 15.25 -29.73 20.58
C GLY A 119 14.14 -28.69 20.38
N GLU A 120 14.12 -27.99 19.24
CA GLU A 120 13.09 -27.02 18.92
C GLU A 120 11.94 -27.70 18.17
N ARG A 121 10.72 -27.26 18.42
CA ARG A 121 9.52 -27.69 17.69
C ARG A 121 9.37 -26.85 16.44
N ARG A 122 9.35 -27.52 15.28
CA ARG A 122 9.39 -26.85 13.98
C ARG A 122 8.17 -27.18 13.13
N ALA A 123 7.57 -26.14 12.56
CA ALA A 123 6.58 -26.30 11.50
C ALA A 123 7.22 -27.08 10.34
N THR A 124 6.60 -28.18 9.97
CA THR A 124 7.18 -29.16 9.03
C THR A 124 6.19 -29.52 7.95
N THR A 125 6.68 -29.72 6.74
CA THR A 125 5.95 -30.39 5.68
C THR A 125 6.53 -31.76 5.39
N TRP A 126 5.65 -32.72 5.08
CA TRP A 126 5.99 -34.03 4.53
C TRP A 126 5.38 -34.15 3.14
N SER A 127 6.18 -34.48 2.17
CA SER A 127 5.76 -34.56 0.75
C SER A 127 6.56 -35.59 -0.03
N GLY A 128 6.34 -35.68 -1.34
CA GLY A 128 7.02 -36.65 -2.19
C GLY A 128 6.41 -38.06 -2.09
N SER A 129 7.13 -39.05 -2.61
CA SER A 129 6.68 -40.45 -2.56
C SER A 129 6.59 -40.92 -1.11
N ASN A 130 5.41 -41.41 -0.70
CA ASN A 130 5.12 -41.83 0.67
C ASN A 130 5.50 -40.79 1.74
N TRP A 131 5.37 -39.49 1.42
CA TRP A 131 5.67 -38.36 2.30
C TRP A 131 7.10 -38.39 2.89
N SER A 132 8.05 -38.99 2.19
CA SER A 132 9.43 -39.18 2.67
C SER A 132 10.28 -37.91 2.69
N THR A 133 9.88 -36.86 1.97
CA THR A 133 10.59 -35.58 1.95
C THR A 133 10.08 -34.71 3.10
N LYS A 134 10.96 -34.46 4.09
CA LYS A 134 10.69 -33.59 5.23
C LYS A 134 11.29 -32.21 5.00
N THR A 135 10.53 -31.15 5.24
CA THR A 135 11.05 -29.77 5.12
C THR A 135 10.68 -28.97 6.36
N ASP A 136 11.69 -28.45 7.04
CA ASP A 136 11.55 -27.45 8.10
C ASP A 136 11.15 -26.10 7.47
N LEU A 137 10.00 -25.56 7.86
CA LEU A 137 9.46 -24.31 7.32
C LEU A 137 10.09 -23.06 7.95
N GLY A 138 10.93 -23.25 8.98
CA GLY A 138 11.64 -22.16 9.64
C GLY A 138 10.79 -21.32 10.57
N THR A 139 11.40 -20.23 11.02
CA THR A 139 10.80 -19.21 11.89
C THR A 139 10.88 -17.82 11.24
N LEU A 140 10.43 -16.80 11.95
CA LEU A 140 10.64 -15.39 11.57
C LEU A 140 11.95 -14.81 12.13
N LYS A 141 12.71 -15.59 12.93
CA LYS A 141 14.01 -15.15 13.45
C LYS A 141 15.08 -15.13 12.36
N THR A 142 15.94 -14.12 12.41
CA THR A 142 17.04 -13.95 11.45
C THR A 142 17.99 -15.15 11.41
N ASN A 143 18.24 -15.80 12.57
CA ASN A 143 19.07 -17.01 12.68
C ASN A 143 18.28 -18.31 12.50
N ASN A 144 16.99 -18.22 12.19
CA ASN A 144 16.09 -19.36 12.02
C ASN A 144 15.99 -20.31 13.23
N SER A 145 16.30 -19.85 14.46
CA SER A 145 16.12 -20.62 15.69
C SER A 145 14.72 -20.45 16.28
N GLY A 146 14.40 -21.23 17.34
CA GLY A 146 13.14 -21.15 18.08
C GLY A 146 12.02 -22.01 17.49
N ASN A 147 10.81 -21.78 17.95
CA ASN A 147 9.67 -22.65 17.64
C ASN A 147 8.81 -22.09 16.50
N SER A 148 8.21 -23.00 15.76
CA SER A 148 7.14 -22.71 14.82
C SER A 148 6.13 -23.85 14.78
N SER A 149 4.87 -23.50 14.52
CA SER A 149 3.75 -24.43 14.48
C SER A 149 2.89 -24.17 13.26
N VAL A 150 2.47 -25.20 12.55
CA VAL A 150 1.57 -25.05 11.39
C VAL A 150 0.24 -25.75 11.70
N TYR A 151 -0.86 -25.04 11.40
CA TYR A 151 -2.22 -25.49 11.73
C TYR A 151 -3.07 -25.83 10.49
N GLY A 152 -2.65 -25.40 9.33
CA GLY A 152 -3.42 -25.62 8.10
C GLY A 152 -2.62 -25.42 6.84
N ILE A 153 -3.14 -25.99 5.75
CA ILE A 153 -2.57 -25.92 4.41
C ILE A 153 -3.68 -25.62 3.41
N SER A 154 -3.38 -24.82 2.38
CA SER A 154 -4.32 -24.58 1.27
C SER A 154 -4.58 -25.87 0.47
N ALA A 155 -5.79 -26.00 -0.10
CA ALA A 155 -6.15 -27.19 -0.88
C ALA A 155 -5.21 -27.46 -2.06
N ASP A 156 -4.62 -26.40 -2.66
CA ASP A 156 -3.65 -26.51 -3.74
C ASP A 156 -2.19 -26.76 -3.27
N GLY A 157 -1.96 -26.91 -1.97
CA GLY A 157 -0.67 -27.20 -1.38
C GLY A 157 0.38 -26.07 -1.46
N LYS A 158 -0.03 -24.83 -1.79
CA LYS A 158 0.92 -23.73 -2.00
C LYS A 158 1.24 -22.95 -0.74
N PHE A 159 0.31 -22.84 0.19
CA PHE A 159 0.45 -22.05 1.39
C PHE A 159 0.09 -22.83 2.64
N ALA A 160 0.89 -22.64 3.68
CA ALA A 160 0.62 -23.12 5.03
C ALA A 160 0.46 -21.92 5.98
N VAL A 161 -0.33 -22.08 7.04
CA VAL A 161 -0.57 -21.03 8.04
C VAL A 161 -0.34 -21.56 9.45
N GLY A 162 0.15 -20.67 10.31
CA GLY A 162 0.43 -21.06 11.69
C GLY A 162 1.06 -19.93 12.49
N THR A 163 1.99 -20.29 13.38
CA THR A 163 2.74 -19.35 14.22
C THR A 163 4.24 -19.63 14.15
N ALA A 164 5.06 -18.60 14.37
CA ALA A 164 6.51 -18.73 14.46
C ALA A 164 7.11 -17.64 15.36
N ASP A 165 8.21 -17.98 16.02
CA ASP A 165 8.97 -17.05 16.83
C ASP A 165 9.67 -16.00 15.95
N ASN A 166 9.74 -14.76 16.46
CA ASN A 166 10.45 -13.64 15.85
C ASN A 166 11.65 -13.20 16.68
N ASP A 167 12.49 -12.31 16.14
CA ASP A 167 13.70 -11.79 16.83
C ASP A 167 13.39 -11.04 18.13
N ASN A 168 12.15 -10.57 18.32
CA ASN A 168 11.72 -9.88 19.55
C ASN A 168 11.24 -10.83 20.66
N GLY A 169 11.43 -12.14 20.50
CA GLY A 169 11.07 -13.16 21.49
C GLY A 169 9.58 -13.49 21.59
N GLY A 170 8.75 -13.00 20.64
CA GLY A 170 7.33 -13.29 20.60
C GLY A 170 6.97 -14.26 19.47
N SER A 171 5.88 -15.01 19.66
CA SER A 171 5.29 -15.82 18.58
C SER A 171 4.31 -14.98 17.76
N ARG A 172 4.37 -15.11 16.45
CA ARG A 172 3.58 -14.32 15.46
C ARG A 172 2.84 -15.23 14.51
N ALA A 173 1.65 -14.81 14.11
CA ALA A 173 0.92 -15.48 13.04
C ALA A 173 1.67 -15.32 11.71
N VAL A 174 1.90 -16.43 11.02
CA VAL A 174 2.65 -16.49 9.77
C VAL A 174 1.91 -17.24 8.69
N VAL A 175 2.27 -16.93 7.46
CA VAL A 175 2.01 -17.75 6.29
C VAL A 175 3.35 -18.17 5.68
N TRP A 176 3.46 -19.43 5.29
CA TRP A 176 4.58 -19.97 4.52
C TRP A 176 4.16 -20.18 3.07
N ASN A 177 4.98 -19.72 2.12
CA ASN A 177 4.89 -20.13 0.74
C ASN A 177 5.71 -21.41 0.54
N LEU A 178 5.04 -22.54 0.39
CA LEU A 178 5.68 -23.86 0.32
C LEU A 178 6.49 -24.07 -0.97
N ARG A 179 6.28 -23.25 -2.00
CA ARG A 179 7.09 -23.27 -3.22
C ARG A 179 8.39 -22.48 -3.11
N GLY A 180 8.41 -21.44 -2.27
CA GLY A 180 9.55 -20.53 -2.10
C GLY A 180 10.28 -20.67 -0.74
N GLY A 181 9.78 -21.49 0.18
CA GLY A 181 10.38 -21.72 1.48
C GLY A 181 10.46 -20.49 2.40
N ARG A 182 9.61 -19.47 2.19
CA ARG A 182 9.65 -18.23 2.97
C ARG A 182 8.42 -18.07 3.85
N ALA A 183 8.64 -17.48 5.03
CA ALA A 183 7.61 -17.07 5.97
C ALA A 183 7.30 -15.57 5.83
N ALA A 184 6.05 -15.17 6.00
CA ALA A 184 5.64 -13.78 6.14
C ALA A 184 4.83 -13.57 7.41
N ASP A 185 5.21 -12.55 8.20
CA ASP A 185 4.43 -12.06 9.33
C ASP A 185 3.14 -11.39 8.82
N THR A 186 1.99 -11.95 9.17
CA THR A 186 0.70 -11.46 8.68
C THR A 186 0.31 -10.10 9.26
N ALA A 187 0.66 -9.82 10.53
CA ALA A 187 0.39 -8.54 11.18
C ALA A 187 1.27 -7.43 10.60
N ASN A 188 2.56 -7.70 10.42
CA ASN A 188 3.49 -6.76 9.83
C ASN A 188 3.18 -6.54 8.33
N THR A 189 2.72 -7.57 7.61
CA THR A 189 2.24 -7.42 6.22
C THR A 189 1.05 -6.46 6.17
N ARG A 190 0.07 -6.60 7.07
CA ARG A 190 -1.07 -5.67 7.17
C ARG A 190 -0.61 -4.25 7.53
N ALA A 191 0.32 -4.10 8.46
CA ALA A 191 0.88 -2.80 8.86
C ALA A 191 1.63 -2.14 7.68
N SER A 192 2.42 -2.92 6.92
CA SER A 192 3.09 -2.46 5.71
C SER A 192 2.12 -1.93 4.65
N LEU A 193 1.00 -2.64 4.41
CA LEU A 193 -0.07 -2.19 3.51
C LEU A 193 -0.77 -0.92 4.03
N SER A 194 -0.95 -0.79 5.35
CA SER A 194 -1.50 0.42 5.97
C SER A 194 -0.62 1.64 5.75
N LEU A 195 0.70 1.49 5.92
CA LEU A 195 1.69 2.55 5.64
C LEU A 195 1.67 2.91 4.14
N LEU A 196 1.72 1.91 3.25
CA LEU A 196 1.66 2.13 1.81
C LEU A 196 0.37 2.86 1.38
N SER A 197 -0.75 2.54 2.01
CA SER A 197 -2.05 3.20 1.78
C SER A 197 -2.00 4.67 2.17
N ALA A 198 -1.41 5.01 3.32
CA ALA A 198 -1.23 6.38 3.78
C ALA A 198 -0.35 7.20 2.82
N ASP A 199 0.78 6.61 2.43
CA ASP A 199 1.71 7.22 1.49
C ASP A 199 1.11 7.38 0.09
N THR A 200 0.27 6.42 -0.36
CA THR A 200 -0.48 6.53 -1.63
C THR A 200 -1.45 7.71 -1.60
N ALA A 201 -2.21 7.89 -0.51
CA ALA A 201 -3.12 9.01 -0.37
C ALA A 201 -2.36 10.36 -0.37
N ALA A 202 -1.25 10.44 0.35
CA ALA A 202 -0.38 11.62 0.39
C ALA A 202 0.21 11.94 -1.00
N MET A 203 0.67 10.93 -1.74
CA MET A 203 1.17 11.08 -3.10
C MET A 203 0.08 11.60 -4.05
N LEU A 204 -1.15 11.08 -3.96
CA LEU A 204 -2.27 11.58 -4.78
C LEU A 204 -2.58 13.05 -4.48
N ALA A 205 -2.56 13.48 -3.20
CA ALA A 205 -2.75 14.87 -2.82
C ALA A 205 -1.62 15.77 -3.35
N GLN A 206 -0.37 15.29 -3.34
CA GLN A 206 0.76 16.03 -3.93
C GLN A 206 0.62 16.19 -5.45
N ARG A 207 0.14 15.14 -6.18
CA ARG A 207 -0.11 15.22 -7.62
C ARG A 207 -1.23 16.20 -7.95
N ALA A 208 -2.33 16.18 -7.18
CA ALA A 208 -3.41 17.15 -7.31
C ALA A 208 -2.89 18.59 -7.15
N ARG A 209 -2.09 18.84 -6.11
CA ARG A 209 -1.52 20.15 -5.84
C ARG A 209 -0.49 20.59 -6.89
N ALA A 210 0.34 19.68 -7.40
CA ALA A 210 1.29 20.00 -8.46
C ALA A 210 0.56 20.48 -9.73
N ALA A 211 -0.56 19.85 -10.08
CA ALA A 211 -1.44 20.33 -11.15
C ALA A 211 -2.08 21.68 -10.81
N GLU A 212 -2.54 21.92 -9.57
CA GLU A 212 -3.07 23.24 -9.16
C GLU A 212 -2.04 24.37 -9.31
N ASN A 213 -0.78 24.12 -9.01
CA ASN A 213 0.30 25.11 -9.15
C ASN A 213 0.49 25.58 -10.59
N LEU A 214 0.04 24.83 -11.59
CA LEU A 214 0.10 25.17 -13.01
C LEU A 214 -1.11 25.97 -13.52
N LEU A 215 -2.14 26.19 -12.68
CA LEU A 215 -3.31 26.98 -13.05
C LEU A 215 -3.01 28.49 -13.13
N GLY A 216 -1.90 28.93 -12.56
CA GLY A 216 -1.44 30.31 -12.63
C GLY A 216 -0.51 30.52 -13.81
N GLY A 217 -0.82 31.48 -14.68
CA GLY A 217 0.08 31.95 -15.73
C GLY A 217 0.76 33.27 -15.38
N CYS A 218 1.50 33.84 -16.33
CA CYS A 218 1.91 35.24 -16.28
C CYS A 218 0.77 36.13 -16.83
N ARG A 219 0.85 37.46 -16.66
CA ARG A 219 -0.11 38.45 -17.12
C ARG A 219 0.50 39.39 -18.11
N ALA A 220 -0.13 39.54 -19.27
CA ALA A 220 0.32 40.42 -20.34
C ALA A 220 -0.68 41.57 -20.55
N ASP A 221 -0.17 42.73 -20.91
CA ASP A 221 -0.99 43.85 -21.40
C ASP A 221 -1.30 43.64 -22.90
N GLY A 222 -2.30 44.32 -23.45
CA GLY A 222 -2.68 44.19 -24.86
C GLY A 222 -1.50 44.38 -25.80
N GLY A 223 -1.28 43.44 -26.75
CA GLY A 223 -0.19 43.41 -27.69
C GLY A 223 1.19 43.12 -27.15
N LYS A 224 1.34 42.75 -25.87
CA LYS A 224 2.59 42.42 -25.20
C LYS A 224 2.69 40.95 -24.79
N PHE A 225 3.90 40.48 -24.67
CA PHE A 225 4.23 39.17 -24.10
C PHE A 225 4.55 39.28 -22.62
N CYS A 226 4.28 38.22 -21.87
CA CYS A 226 4.81 38.03 -20.54
C CYS A 226 5.54 36.71 -20.40
N TYR A 227 6.45 36.63 -19.46
CA TYR A 227 7.11 35.38 -19.05
C TYR A 227 7.24 35.31 -17.53
N SER A 228 7.31 34.08 -17.04
CA SER A 228 7.69 33.77 -15.66
C SER A 228 8.60 32.55 -15.67
N ALA A 229 9.69 32.62 -14.92
CA ALA A 229 10.57 31.47 -14.66
C ALA A 229 10.77 31.35 -13.15
N GLY A 230 10.45 30.20 -12.60
CA GLY A 230 10.48 30.00 -11.16
C GLY A 230 11.14 28.71 -10.72
N TYR A 231 11.58 28.72 -9.48
CA TYR A 231 12.00 27.53 -8.75
C TYR A 231 11.23 27.48 -7.43
N ARG A 232 10.73 26.29 -7.13
CA ARG A 232 9.94 26.05 -5.92
C ARG A 232 10.48 24.84 -5.15
N ARG A 233 10.44 24.97 -3.83
CA ARG A 233 10.61 23.85 -2.90
C ARG A 233 9.41 23.77 -1.97
N ASP A 234 8.74 22.64 -2.00
CA ASP A 234 7.56 22.34 -1.20
C ASP A 234 7.87 21.24 -0.19
N ILE A 235 7.33 21.35 1.03
CA ILE A 235 7.44 20.37 2.10
C ILE A 235 6.03 20.11 2.62
N GLY A 236 5.62 18.85 2.61
CA GLY A 236 4.30 18.44 3.11
C GLY A 236 4.11 16.94 3.00
N HIS A 237 3.19 16.39 3.79
CA HIS A 237 2.88 14.97 3.82
C HIS A 237 4.10 14.05 4.07
N GLY A 238 5.07 14.52 4.84
CA GLY A 238 6.31 13.76 5.12
C GLY A 238 7.31 13.72 3.94
N ALA A 239 7.06 14.49 2.87
CA ALA A 239 7.89 14.55 1.68
C ALA A 239 8.32 15.99 1.36
N SER A 240 9.40 16.12 0.58
CA SER A 240 9.76 17.36 -0.06
C SER A 240 9.79 17.20 -1.57
N SER A 241 9.32 18.20 -2.29
CA SER A 241 9.44 18.29 -3.74
C SER A 241 10.11 19.58 -4.14
N ARG A 242 10.80 19.56 -5.28
CA ARG A 242 11.41 20.74 -5.88
C ARG A 242 11.31 20.65 -7.40
N GLY A 243 11.13 21.79 -8.02
CA GLY A 243 10.98 21.86 -9.47
C GLY A 243 11.09 23.28 -10.00
N ALA A 244 11.27 23.37 -11.30
CA ALA A 244 11.20 24.62 -12.04
C ALA A 244 9.82 24.75 -12.70
N ASP A 245 9.28 25.94 -12.70
CA ASP A 245 8.06 26.31 -13.41
C ASP A 245 8.34 27.49 -14.36
N PHE A 246 7.73 27.44 -15.53
CA PHE A 246 7.82 28.45 -16.56
C PHE A 246 6.41 28.82 -17.00
N ALA A 247 6.21 30.06 -17.34
CA ALA A 247 4.97 30.49 -18.00
C ALA A 247 5.27 31.50 -19.10
N PHE A 248 4.51 31.41 -20.17
CA PHE A 248 4.54 32.37 -21.30
C PHE A 248 3.11 32.77 -21.60
N GLY A 249 2.86 34.02 -21.88
CA GLY A 249 1.56 34.54 -22.20
C GLY A 249 1.60 35.72 -23.15
N TYR A 250 0.44 35.99 -23.73
CA TYR A 250 0.24 37.11 -24.67
C TYR A 250 -1.08 37.83 -24.39
N GLY A 251 -1.03 39.15 -24.37
CA GLY A 251 -2.20 40.01 -24.31
C GLY A 251 -2.83 40.12 -25.67
N ILE A 252 -3.95 39.43 -25.87
CA ILE A 252 -4.67 39.41 -27.14
C ILE A 252 -5.40 40.75 -27.37
N SER A 253 -5.85 41.35 -26.27
CA SER A 253 -6.45 42.71 -26.27
C SER A 253 -6.22 43.32 -24.86
N ASP A 254 -6.64 44.57 -24.70
CA ASP A 254 -6.58 45.31 -23.43
C ASP A 254 -7.40 44.65 -22.30
N ASN A 255 -8.35 43.76 -22.66
CA ASN A 255 -9.24 43.09 -21.71
C ASN A 255 -9.10 41.56 -21.71
N PHE A 256 -8.15 41.01 -22.50
CA PHE A 256 -8.02 39.56 -22.65
C PHE A 256 -6.57 39.16 -22.84
N ASP A 257 -6.05 38.34 -21.94
CA ASP A 257 -4.75 37.68 -22.03
C ASP A 257 -4.85 36.16 -21.84
N ALA A 258 -3.91 35.43 -22.44
CA ALA A 258 -3.82 33.96 -22.30
C ALA A 258 -2.38 33.56 -22.00
N ALA A 259 -2.21 32.48 -21.25
CA ALA A 259 -0.90 31.97 -20.88
C ALA A 259 -0.83 30.43 -20.84
N VAL A 260 0.35 29.92 -21.13
CA VAL A 260 0.73 28.53 -20.99
C VAL A 260 1.76 28.43 -19.84
N SER A 261 1.57 27.48 -18.96
CA SER A 261 2.50 27.15 -17.87
C SER A 261 3.12 25.78 -18.10
N LEU A 262 4.38 25.61 -17.78
CA LEU A 262 5.12 24.36 -17.86
C LEU A 262 5.79 24.09 -16.52
N ALA A 263 5.76 22.86 -16.03
CA ALA A 263 6.52 22.44 -14.86
C ALA A 263 7.41 21.25 -15.19
N VAL A 264 8.64 21.32 -14.69
CA VAL A 264 9.60 20.24 -14.75
C VAL A 264 10.02 19.93 -13.32
N PRO A 265 9.51 18.87 -12.69
CA PRO A 265 9.92 18.46 -11.38
C PRO A 265 11.40 18.00 -11.44
N ALA A 266 12.27 18.65 -10.67
CA ALA A 266 13.70 18.36 -10.66
C ALA A 266 14.03 17.13 -9.81
N ARG A 267 13.37 16.98 -8.65
CA ARG A 267 13.37 15.79 -7.78
C ARG A 267 12.24 15.90 -6.78
N ALA A 268 11.58 14.79 -6.48
CA ALA A 268 10.87 14.63 -5.23
C ALA A 268 11.66 13.68 -4.34
N GLU A 269 11.98 14.09 -3.13
CA GLU A 269 12.58 13.24 -2.13
C GLU A 269 11.52 12.27 -1.61
N GLU A 270 11.97 11.10 -1.15
CA GLU A 270 11.10 9.99 -0.78
C GLU A 270 10.02 10.43 0.22
N ASN A 271 8.79 10.13 -0.13
CA ASN A 271 7.67 10.11 0.78
C ASN A 271 7.48 8.65 1.20
N GLY A 272 8.25 8.20 2.20
CA GLY A 272 8.19 6.80 2.67
C GLY A 272 8.27 5.79 1.53
N SER A 273 7.12 5.51 0.93
CA SER A 273 6.96 4.46 -0.09
C SER A 273 6.99 4.95 -1.54
N HIS A 274 6.94 6.26 -1.80
CA HIS A 274 6.80 6.81 -3.15
C HIS A 274 7.93 7.79 -3.48
N ARG A 275 8.54 7.62 -4.66
CA ARG A 275 9.58 8.51 -5.18
C ARG A 275 9.29 8.89 -6.61
N LEU A 276 9.24 10.20 -6.87
CA LEU A 276 9.13 10.74 -8.22
C LEU A 276 10.46 10.55 -8.97
N LYS A 277 10.44 9.94 -10.15
CA LYS A 277 11.62 9.79 -11.02
C LYS A 277 11.72 10.89 -12.06
N SER A 278 10.64 11.19 -12.74
CA SER A 278 10.56 12.22 -13.76
C SER A 278 9.10 12.58 -13.99
N GLY A 279 8.85 13.78 -14.47
CA GLY A 279 7.51 14.22 -14.81
C GLY A 279 7.52 15.46 -15.70
N VAL A 280 6.36 15.82 -16.18
CA VAL A 280 6.08 17.05 -16.90
C VAL A 280 4.66 17.47 -16.63
N GLY A 281 4.46 18.78 -16.47
CA GLY A 281 3.14 19.37 -16.32
C GLY A 281 2.96 20.53 -17.31
N ILE A 282 1.73 20.68 -17.79
CA ILE A 282 1.30 21.79 -18.64
C ILE A 282 0.01 22.40 -18.07
N GLY A 283 -0.05 23.72 -18.04
CA GLY A 283 -1.22 24.50 -17.66
C GLY A 283 -1.60 25.49 -18.75
N LEU A 284 -2.88 25.76 -18.86
CA LEU A 284 -3.47 26.76 -19.74
C LEU A 284 -4.36 27.67 -18.90
N SER A 285 -4.23 28.96 -19.07
CA SER A 285 -5.10 29.96 -18.43
C SER A 285 -5.47 31.07 -19.41
N ALA A 286 -6.68 31.58 -19.29
CA ALA A 286 -7.12 32.75 -20.01
C ALA A 286 -7.69 33.73 -18.97
N ARG A 287 -7.43 35.04 -19.14
CA ARG A 287 -7.94 36.08 -18.25
C ARG A 287 -8.77 37.08 -19.02
N LEU A 288 -10.01 37.21 -18.61
CA LEU A 288 -10.90 38.27 -19.01
C LEU A 288 -10.91 39.33 -17.91
N HIS A 289 -10.71 40.60 -18.24
CA HIS A 289 -10.67 41.68 -17.24
C HIS A 289 -11.20 42.97 -17.82
N ASN A 290 -11.49 43.95 -16.98
CA ASN A 290 -11.97 45.27 -17.40
C ASN A 290 -11.23 46.39 -16.64
N GLY A 291 -11.38 47.61 -17.09
CA GLY A 291 -10.76 48.78 -16.50
C GLY A 291 -11.24 49.09 -15.06
N ALA A 292 -12.34 48.52 -14.59
CA ALA A 292 -12.86 48.66 -13.24
C ALA A 292 -12.28 47.63 -12.24
N GLY A 293 -11.27 46.84 -12.68
CA GLY A 293 -10.54 45.87 -11.87
C GLY A 293 -11.20 44.48 -11.74
N TRP A 294 -12.36 44.25 -12.35
CA TRP A 294 -12.98 42.94 -12.37
C TRP A 294 -12.23 41.97 -13.30
N TYR A 295 -12.14 40.72 -12.92
CA TYR A 295 -11.55 39.67 -13.74
C TYR A 295 -12.21 38.33 -13.55
N ALA A 296 -12.09 37.49 -14.59
CA ALA A 296 -12.38 36.05 -14.55
C ALA A 296 -11.25 35.26 -15.21
N VAL A 297 -10.87 34.14 -14.62
CA VAL A 297 -9.74 33.30 -15.07
C VAL A 297 -10.19 31.84 -15.10
N PRO A 298 -10.67 31.29 -16.22
CA PRO A 298 -10.70 29.87 -16.46
C PRO A 298 -9.29 29.35 -16.65
N ALA A 299 -8.98 28.18 -16.06
CA ALA A 299 -7.70 27.52 -16.23
C ALA A 299 -7.83 25.99 -16.13
N ALA A 300 -6.94 25.28 -16.82
CA ALA A 300 -6.82 23.84 -16.79
C ALA A 300 -5.35 23.43 -16.76
N ALA A 301 -5.05 22.36 -16.06
CA ALA A 301 -3.68 21.83 -15.96
C ALA A 301 -3.66 20.31 -15.93
N PHE A 302 -2.60 19.76 -16.50
CA PHE A 302 -2.35 18.33 -16.62
C PHE A 302 -0.90 18.04 -16.23
N GLU A 303 -0.71 16.98 -15.45
CA GLU A 303 0.61 16.50 -15.02
C GLU A 303 0.68 14.99 -15.22
N THR A 304 1.84 14.51 -15.63
CA THR A 304 2.13 13.07 -15.70
C THR A 304 3.55 12.80 -15.23
N ASP A 305 3.68 11.79 -14.37
CA ASP A 305 4.94 11.46 -13.71
C ASP A 305 5.20 9.97 -13.72
N LYS A 306 6.48 9.58 -13.76
CA LYS A 306 6.94 8.24 -13.41
C LYS A 306 7.23 8.21 -11.90
N THR A 307 6.48 7.42 -11.17
CA THR A 307 6.60 7.28 -9.72
C THR A 307 7.06 5.86 -9.38
N ARG A 308 8.13 5.77 -8.64
CA ARG A 308 8.62 4.53 -8.03
C ARG A 308 7.86 4.30 -6.75
N ILE A 309 7.31 3.11 -6.57
CA ILE A 309 6.58 2.69 -5.39
C ILE A 309 7.32 1.52 -4.76
N ARG A 310 7.56 1.60 -3.46
CA ARG A 310 8.17 0.55 -2.66
C ARG A 310 7.26 0.22 -1.49
N ARG A 311 6.91 -1.06 -1.33
CA ARG A 311 6.18 -1.49 -0.14
C ARG A 311 7.08 -1.31 1.10
N PRO A 312 6.62 -0.62 2.17
CA PRO A 312 7.42 -0.44 3.39
C PRO A 312 7.89 -1.77 3.96
N ARG A 313 9.18 -1.85 4.28
CA ARG A 313 9.75 -3.05 4.91
C ARG A 313 9.49 -3.04 6.40
N LEU A 314 8.93 -4.12 6.91
CA LEU A 314 8.82 -4.45 8.32
C LEU A 314 9.40 -5.85 8.53
N ASP A 315 9.66 -6.22 9.78
CA ASP A 315 10.22 -7.54 10.10
C ASP A 315 9.30 -8.65 9.58
N GLY A 316 9.88 -9.65 8.94
CA GLY A 316 9.14 -10.75 8.34
C GLY A 316 8.28 -10.35 7.12
N THR A 317 8.57 -9.22 6.43
CA THR A 317 7.87 -8.83 5.21
C THR A 317 8.80 -8.59 4.03
N GLU A 318 8.31 -8.85 2.82
CA GLU A 318 8.97 -8.46 1.58
C GLU A 318 8.75 -6.96 1.30
N SER A 319 9.69 -6.33 0.60
CA SER A 319 9.66 -4.91 0.23
C SER A 319 9.91 -4.72 -1.27
N PRO A 320 9.00 -5.20 -2.11
CA PRO A 320 9.13 -5.07 -3.56
C PRO A 320 8.98 -3.63 -4.02
N GLU A 321 9.50 -3.39 -5.22
CA GLU A 321 9.52 -2.09 -5.84
C GLU A 321 8.94 -2.14 -7.25
N ASN A 322 8.09 -1.17 -7.57
CA ASN A 322 7.45 -0.99 -8.87
C ASN A 322 7.59 0.44 -9.37
N THR A 323 7.51 0.65 -10.66
CA THR A 323 7.42 1.98 -11.26
C THR A 323 6.13 2.09 -12.06
N VAL A 324 5.32 3.08 -11.72
CA VAL A 324 4.04 3.35 -12.38
C VAL A 324 3.99 4.77 -12.92
N ARG A 325 3.09 5.05 -13.84
CA ARG A 325 2.81 6.41 -14.32
C ARG A 325 1.61 6.98 -13.56
N THR A 326 1.85 8.01 -12.76
CA THR A 326 0.82 8.76 -12.04
C THR A 326 0.39 9.98 -12.87
N LYS A 327 -0.83 10.47 -12.64
CA LYS A 327 -1.41 11.60 -13.35
C LYS A 327 -2.05 12.56 -12.36
N GLY A 328 -1.93 13.87 -12.62
CA GLY A 328 -2.64 14.94 -11.93
C GLY A 328 -3.40 15.81 -12.95
N ARG A 329 -4.57 16.29 -12.56
CA ARG A 329 -5.36 17.24 -13.34
C ARG A 329 -5.96 18.27 -12.41
N ALA A 330 -6.02 19.51 -12.86
CA ALA A 330 -6.69 20.59 -12.15
C ALA A 330 -7.45 21.48 -13.12
N TYR A 331 -8.61 21.93 -12.69
CA TYR A 331 -9.45 22.87 -13.40
C TYR A 331 -9.89 23.95 -12.42
N SER A 332 -9.93 25.20 -12.86
CA SER A 332 -10.44 26.28 -12.03
C SER A 332 -11.18 27.33 -12.84
N LEU A 333 -12.16 27.94 -12.19
CA LEU A 333 -12.74 29.20 -12.59
C LEU A 333 -12.58 30.15 -11.39
N THR A 334 -11.76 31.18 -11.56
CA THR A 334 -11.51 32.20 -10.53
C THR A 334 -12.11 33.51 -10.99
N ALA A 335 -12.89 34.18 -10.15
CA ALA A 335 -13.41 35.53 -10.39
C ALA A 335 -13.06 36.41 -9.21
N GLY A 336 -12.82 37.69 -9.45
CA GLY A 336 -12.45 38.64 -8.40
C GLY A 336 -12.39 40.07 -8.87
N ARG A 337 -11.97 40.94 -7.94
CA ARG A 337 -11.75 42.33 -8.19
C ARG A 337 -10.47 42.83 -7.53
N ASP A 338 -9.67 43.54 -8.30
CA ASP A 338 -8.47 44.25 -7.84
C ASP A 338 -8.77 45.75 -7.72
N TYR A 339 -8.31 46.36 -6.66
CA TYR A 339 -8.41 47.80 -6.40
C TYR A 339 -6.99 48.38 -6.38
N GLY A 340 -6.84 49.60 -6.91
CA GLY A 340 -5.54 50.27 -7.06
C GLY A 340 -4.94 50.06 -8.46
N THR A 341 -3.94 50.85 -8.80
CA THR A 341 -3.25 50.85 -10.09
C THR A 341 -1.92 50.12 -10.00
N SER A 342 -1.42 49.60 -11.14
CA SER A 342 -0.12 48.95 -11.24
C SER A 342 1.01 49.87 -10.79
N GLY A 343 1.83 49.47 -9.82
CA GLY A 343 2.89 50.30 -9.24
C GLY A 343 2.50 50.97 -7.91
N GLU A 344 1.22 51.05 -7.58
CA GLU A 344 0.70 51.56 -6.30
C GLU A 344 0.29 50.43 -5.36
N LYS A 345 -0.22 50.82 -4.18
CA LYS A 345 -0.85 49.90 -3.24
C LYS A 345 -2.06 49.24 -3.89
N THR A 346 -2.06 47.92 -3.97
CA THR A 346 -3.22 47.17 -4.47
C THR A 346 -3.79 46.26 -3.38
N LEU A 347 -5.10 46.11 -3.40
CA LEU A 347 -5.87 45.15 -2.59
C LEU A 347 -6.86 44.46 -3.53
N GLY A 348 -7.11 43.19 -3.33
CA GLY A 348 -8.09 42.45 -4.13
C GLY A 348 -8.67 41.31 -3.34
N TRP A 349 -9.84 40.86 -3.84
CA TRP A 349 -10.47 39.64 -3.38
C TRP A 349 -10.79 38.74 -4.55
N TYR A 350 -10.96 37.45 -4.29
CA TYR A 350 -11.38 36.49 -5.29
C TYR A 350 -12.16 35.34 -4.69
N ALA A 351 -12.98 34.71 -5.53
CA ALA A 351 -13.55 33.41 -5.28
C ALA A 351 -13.16 32.47 -6.44
N ALA A 352 -12.98 31.20 -6.12
CA ALA A 352 -12.61 30.19 -7.12
C ALA A 352 -13.39 28.89 -6.90
N LEU A 353 -13.88 28.32 -7.98
CA LEU A 353 -14.30 26.93 -8.05
C LEU A 353 -13.14 26.14 -8.61
N ARG A 354 -12.69 25.11 -7.89
CA ARG A 354 -11.58 24.23 -8.30
C ARG A 354 -12.02 22.78 -8.31
N ARG A 355 -11.56 22.05 -9.31
CA ARG A 355 -11.66 20.59 -9.36
C ARG A 355 -10.30 20.01 -9.60
N THR A 356 -9.88 19.09 -8.74
CA THR A 356 -8.61 18.36 -8.85
C THR A 356 -8.86 16.87 -8.95
N GLU A 357 -8.02 16.21 -9.73
CA GLU A 357 -8.04 14.77 -9.88
C GLU A 357 -6.58 14.27 -9.89
N ALA A 358 -6.31 13.22 -9.11
CA ALA A 358 -5.04 12.50 -9.15
C ALA A 358 -5.28 11.01 -9.25
N GLU A 359 -4.44 10.31 -10.00
CA GLU A 359 -4.59 8.89 -10.27
C GLU A 359 -3.25 8.16 -10.24
N ARG A 360 -3.23 7.02 -9.56
CA ARG A 360 -2.26 5.95 -9.69
C ARG A 360 -2.96 4.75 -10.32
N PRO A 361 -2.47 4.22 -11.45
CA PRO A 361 -3.08 3.04 -12.08
C PRO A 361 -2.96 1.80 -11.19
N SER A 362 -3.71 0.76 -11.52
CA SER A 362 -3.50 -0.57 -10.97
C SER A 362 -2.12 -1.11 -11.38
N TYR A 363 -1.54 -1.93 -10.52
CA TYR A 363 -0.29 -2.65 -10.79
C TYR A 363 -0.20 -3.90 -9.94
N SER A 364 0.64 -4.85 -10.34
CA SER A 364 0.96 -6.04 -9.56
C SER A 364 2.46 -6.06 -9.25
N GLU A 365 2.81 -6.60 -8.10
CA GLU A 365 4.19 -6.93 -7.76
C GLU A 365 4.68 -8.09 -8.64
N ASP A 366 6.00 -8.28 -8.71
CA ASP A 366 6.62 -9.33 -9.52
C ASP A 366 6.13 -10.72 -9.04
N ALA A 367 5.73 -11.56 -10.00
CA ALA A 367 5.30 -12.93 -9.73
C ALA A 367 6.42 -13.84 -9.17
N GLY A 368 7.69 -13.43 -9.28
CA GLY A 368 8.85 -14.10 -8.67
C GLY A 368 8.98 -13.89 -7.16
N LEU A 369 8.19 -12.99 -6.57
CA LEU A 369 8.13 -12.82 -5.11
C LEU A 369 7.39 -13.99 -4.46
N SER A 370 7.72 -14.25 -3.19
CA SER A 370 7.01 -15.28 -2.40
C SER A 370 5.57 -14.84 -2.08
N PHE A 371 5.36 -13.52 -1.86
CA PHE A 371 4.08 -12.95 -1.44
C PHE A 371 3.73 -11.70 -2.25
N PRO A 372 3.47 -11.84 -3.57
CA PRO A 372 3.12 -10.72 -4.42
C PRO A 372 1.69 -10.24 -4.17
N PHE A 373 1.49 -8.91 -4.19
CA PHE A 373 0.19 -8.27 -4.15
C PHE A 373 -0.18 -7.65 -5.50
N ALA A 374 -1.46 -7.72 -5.82
CA ALA A 374 -2.09 -6.92 -6.87
C ALA A 374 -2.77 -5.70 -6.23
N TYR A 375 -2.53 -4.52 -6.77
CA TYR A 375 -3.08 -3.26 -6.27
C TYR A 375 -4.08 -2.69 -7.27
N GLY A 376 -5.26 -2.34 -6.79
CA GLY A 376 -6.25 -1.62 -7.58
C GLY A 376 -5.82 -0.19 -7.89
N ALA A 377 -6.44 0.44 -8.89
CA ALA A 377 -6.22 1.85 -9.18
C ALA A 377 -6.64 2.71 -7.98
N ALA A 378 -5.79 3.68 -7.60
CA ALA A 378 -6.09 4.63 -6.55
C ALA A 378 -6.35 6.01 -7.17
N LYS A 379 -7.46 6.65 -6.78
CA LYS A 379 -7.90 7.94 -7.32
C LYS A 379 -8.30 8.87 -6.19
N LEU A 380 -7.93 10.13 -6.34
CA LEU A 380 -8.41 11.23 -5.51
C LEU A 380 -9.07 12.26 -6.44
N LYS A 381 -10.35 12.50 -6.26
CA LYS A 381 -11.12 13.53 -6.98
C LYS A 381 -11.74 14.45 -5.95
N GLU A 382 -11.56 15.75 -6.13
CA GLU A 382 -12.05 16.74 -5.19
C GLU A 382 -12.57 17.98 -5.93
N THR A 383 -13.67 18.53 -5.42
CA THR A 383 -14.19 19.84 -5.83
C THR A 383 -14.20 20.74 -4.62
N SER A 384 -13.64 21.94 -4.73
CA SER A 384 -13.59 22.93 -3.66
C SER A 384 -14.02 24.32 -4.13
N LEU A 385 -14.61 25.06 -3.20
CA LEU A 385 -14.80 26.50 -3.31
C LEU A 385 -13.73 27.19 -2.47
N ALA A 386 -13.06 28.18 -3.02
CA ALA A 386 -12.05 28.96 -2.31
C ALA A 386 -12.43 30.44 -2.34
N ALA A 387 -12.12 31.13 -1.27
CA ALA A 387 -12.22 32.60 -1.19
C ALA A 387 -10.91 33.14 -0.60
N GLY A 388 -10.41 34.23 -1.14
CA GLY A 388 -9.15 34.80 -0.73
C GLY A 388 -9.09 36.31 -0.89
N ILE A 389 -8.16 36.89 -0.14
CA ILE A 389 -7.75 38.29 -0.26
C ILE A 389 -6.27 38.33 -0.65
N LYS A 390 -5.90 39.29 -1.45
CA LYS A 390 -4.52 39.51 -1.91
C LYS A 390 -4.17 40.99 -1.86
N GLY A 391 -2.93 41.30 -1.65
CA GLY A 391 -2.48 42.67 -1.61
C GLY A 391 -1.01 42.82 -1.99
N ARG A 392 -0.65 44.01 -2.43
CA ARG A 392 0.71 44.41 -2.71
C ARG A 392 0.92 45.83 -2.15
N LEU A 393 2.03 46.02 -1.45
CA LEU A 393 2.39 47.28 -0.82
C LEU A 393 3.81 47.67 -1.28
N PRO A 394 3.99 48.75 -2.06
CA PRO A 394 5.30 49.30 -2.36
C PRO A 394 5.99 49.75 -1.05
N LEU A 395 7.24 49.33 -0.83
CA LEU A 395 8.07 49.71 0.31
C LEU A 395 9.07 50.76 -0.09
N THR A 396 9.64 50.64 -1.32
CA THR A 396 10.51 51.60 -1.96
C THR A 396 10.20 51.66 -3.46
N GLY A 397 10.88 52.49 -4.24
CA GLY A 397 10.72 52.55 -5.70
C GLY A 397 11.02 51.21 -6.41
N LYS A 398 11.78 50.29 -5.80
CA LYS A 398 12.14 48.99 -6.36
C LYS A 398 11.65 47.79 -5.59
N LEU A 399 11.22 47.98 -4.34
CA LEU A 399 10.85 46.90 -3.45
C LEU A 399 9.36 46.99 -3.06
N ALA A 400 8.63 45.89 -3.16
CA ALA A 400 7.25 45.81 -2.69
C ALA A 400 7.03 44.52 -1.91
N TRP A 401 6.22 44.62 -0.86
CA TRP A 401 5.67 43.44 -0.18
C TRP A 401 4.40 42.97 -0.91
N TYR A 402 4.17 41.65 -0.93
CA TYR A 402 2.89 41.07 -1.37
C TYR A 402 2.44 39.97 -0.41
N GLY A 403 1.13 39.75 -0.37
CA GLY A 403 0.52 38.71 0.42
C GLY A 403 -0.80 38.20 -0.16
N ASN A 404 -1.13 36.96 0.17
CA ASN A 404 -2.40 36.33 -0.17
C ASN A 404 -2.83 35.43 1.01
N ALA A 405 -4.08 35.54 1.43
CA ALA A 405 -4.70 34.65 2.39
C ALA A 405 -5.95 34.03 1.75
N GLU A 406 -6.09 32.72 1.84
CA GLU A 406 -7.15 31.96 1.20
C GLU A 406 -7.71 30.91 2.18
N VAL A 407 -9.01 30.67 2.09
CA VAL A 407 -9.69 29.53 2.68
C VAL A 407 -10.35 28.73 1.57
N ALA A 408 -9.99 27.47 1.40
CA ALA A 408 -10.62 26.53 0.50
C ALA A 408 -11.53 25.57 1.28
N GLN A 409 -12.76 25.42 0.82
CA GLN A 409 -13.78 24.53 1.38
C GLN A 409 -14.11 23.44 0.38
N ARG A 410 -13.87 22.16 0.75
CA ARG A 410 -14.29 21.02 -0.04
C ARG A 410 -15.81 20.93 -0.08
N VAL A 411 -16.38 20.86 -1.28
CA VAL A 411 -17.84 20.76 -1.52
C VAL A 411 -18.21 19.43 -2.19
N GLY A 412 -17.24 18.65 -2.70
CA GLY A 412 -17.49 17.34 -3.28
C GLY A 412 -16.25 16.47 -3.40
N GLY A 413 -16.42 15.15 -3.36
CA GLY A 413 -15.33 14.19 -3.45
C GLY A 413 -14.42 14.17 -2.21
N GLY A 414 -13.12 14.04 -2.43
CA GLY A 414 -12.11 14.08 -1.36
C GLY A 414 -11.83 12.74 -0.70
N LYS A 415 -12.17 11.63 -1.34
CA LYS A 415 -11.91 10.28 -0.86
C LYS A 415 -10.83 9.59 -1.69
N ALA A 416 -9.81 9.06 -1.02
CA ALA A 416 -8.75 8.25 -1.61
C ALA A 416 -8.92 6.81 -1.13
N ARG A 417 -9.34 5.92 -2.04
CA ARG A 417 -9.50 4.49 -1.77
C ARG A 417 -8.23 3.75 -2.18
N PHE A 418 -7.77 2.86 -1.33
CA PHE A 418 -6.64 1.96 -1.56
C PHE A 418 -7.10 0.52 -1.45
N THR A 419 -6.72 -0.32 -2.42
CA THR A 419 -6.99 -1.75 -2.39
C THR A 419 -5.73 -2.52 -2.75
N ALA A 420 -5.51 -3.62 -2.05
CA ALA A 420 -4.47 -4.60 -2.32
C ALA A 420 -5.04 -6.00 -2.11
N GLU A 421 -4.62 -6.97 -2.92
CA GLU A 421 -5.12 -8.33 -2.85
C GLU A 421 -4.00 -9.33 -3.15
N ALA A 422 -3.99 -10.42 -2.39
CA ALA A 422 -3.12 -11.58 -2.64
C ALA A 422 -3.85 -12.87 -2.27
N PRO A 423 -3.61 -14.00 -2.97
CA PRO A 423 -4.32 -15.26 -2.71
C PRO A 423 -4.22 -15.77 -1.27
N PHE A 424 -3.05 -15.58 -0.64
CA PHE A 424 -2.76 -16.02 0.73
C PHE A 424 -3.24 -15.05 1.82
N PHE A 425 -3.59 -13.81 1.45
CA PHE A 425 -3.92 -12.73 2.40
C PHE A 425 -5.35 -12.24 2.27
N GLY A 426 -5.98 -12.49 1.11
CA GLY A 426 -7.27 -11.93 0.75
C GLY A 426 -7.17 -10.45 0.38
N LYS A 427 -8.29 -9.75 0.49
CA LYS A 427 -8.42 -8.35 0.12
C LYS A 427 -8.15 -7.43 1.32
N TYR A 428 -7.25 -6.47 1.14
CA TYR A 428 -7.03 -5.33 2.01
C TYR A 428 -7.62 -4.07 1.37
N GLU A 429 -8.45 -3.36 2.10
CA GLU A 429 -9.09 -2.14 1.60
C GLU A 429 -9.12 -1.07 2.69
N THR A 430 -8.84 0.17 2.31
CA THR A 430 -8.94 1.33 3.19
C THR A 430 -9.29 2.58 2.39
N GLU A 431 -9.94 3.54 3.03
CA GLU A 431 -10.30 4.83 2.46
C GLU A 431 -9.83 5.95 3.39
N ARG A 432 -9.30 7.02 2.80
CA ARG A 432 -8.92 8.23 3.52
C ARG A 432 -9.65 9.42 2.94
N GLU A 433 -10.17 10.27 3.81
CA GLU A 433 -10.90 11.47 3.44
C GLU A 433 -10.05 12.72 3.64
N THR A 434 -10.10 13.65 2.67
CA THR A 434 -9.37 14.92 2.74
C THR A 434 -10.04 15.89 3.73
N SER A 435 -9.25 16.80 4.26
CA SER A 435 -9.72 17.88 5.13
C SER A 435 -10.77 18.74 4.43
N ARG A 436 -11.88 19.02 5.13
CA ARG A 436 -12.99 19.79 4.58
C ARG A 436 -12.63 21.26 4.36
N THR A 437 -11.92 21.86 5.31
CA THR A 437 -11.53 23.28 5.28
C THR A 437 -10.00 23.39 5.34
N ARG A 438 -9.43 24.15 4.40
CA ARG A 438 -7.98 24.33 4.23
C ARG A 438 -7.60 25.80 4.10
N PRO A 439 -7.24 26.44 5.21
CA PRO A 439 -6.65 27.79 5.18
C PRO A 439 -5.23 27.75 4.66
N SER A 440 -4.80 28.79 3.95
CA SER A 440 -3.43 28.99 3.50
C SER A 440 -3.08 30.48 3.46
N VAL A 441 -1.80 30.76 3.69
CA VAL A 441 -1.23 32.10 3.58
C VAL A 441 0.05 32.02 2.76
N GLN A 442 0.20 32.97 1.84
CA GLN A 442 1.41 33.18 1.05
C GLN A 442 1.87 34.60 1.22
N THR A 443 3.17 34.82 1.36
CA THR A 443 3.75 36.18 1.48
C THR A 443 5.14 36.21 0.86
N GLY A 444 5.61 37.41 0.50
CA GLY A 444 6.93 37.58 -0.08
C GLY A 444 7.25 39.04 -0.43
N VAL A 445 8.35 39.19 -1.11
CA VAL A 445 8.85 40.48 -1.60
C VAL A 445 9.14 40.40 -3.08
N ASP A 446 8.83 41.49 -3.78
CA ASP A 446 9.13 41.76 -5.18
C ASP A 446 10.27 42.76 -5.28
N TYR A 447 11.29 42.48 -6.06
CA TYR A 447 12.35 43.41 -6.40
C TYR A 447 12.32 43.72 -7.90
N ALA A 448 12.06 44.97 -8.26
CA ALA A 448 12.02 45.42 -9.64
C ALA A 448 13.46 45.75 -10.13
N PHE A 449 14.00 44.92 -11.02
CA PHE A 449 15.27 45.18 -11.69
C PHE A 449 15.14 46.30 -12.73
N SER A 450 14.02 46.29 -13.45
CA SER A 450 13.65 47.25 -14.46
C SER A 450 12.14 47.46 -14.46
N PRO A 451 11.60 48.42 -15.21
CA PRO A 451 10.14 48.55 -15.36
C PRO A 451 9.42 47.31 -15.92
N SER A 452 10.18 46.43 -16.60
CA SER A 452 9.66 45.23 -17.26
C SER A 452 10.08 43.91 -16.61
N ALA A 453 10.91 43.90 -15.54
CA ALA A 453 11.38 42.66 -14.90
C ALA A 453 11.40 42.75 -13.38
N VAL A 454 10.77 41.75 -12.72
CA VAL A 454 10.61 41.66 -11.28
C VAL A 454 11.04 40.28 -10.77
N LEU A 455 11.90 40.27 -9.78
CA LEU A 455 12.25 39.08 -9.02
C LEU A 455 11.39 38.99 -7.78
N SER A 456 10.65 37.90 -7.61
CA SER A 456 9.77 37.61 -6.45
C SER A 456 10.41 36.51 -5.61
N LEU A 457 10.61 36.76 -4.31
CA LEU A 457 10.97 35.76 -3.30
C LEU A 457 9.83 35.63 -2.34
N GLY A 458 9.34 34.42 -2.11
CA GLY A 458 8.21 34.22 -1.22
C GLY A 458 8.13 32.84 -0.61
N GLY A 459 7.21 32.71 0.31
CA GLY A 459 6.87 31.44 0.95
C GLY A 459 5.37 31.33 1.21
N TYR A 460 4.95 30.14 1.50
CA TYR A 460 3.58 29.85 1.88
C TYR A 460 3.52 28.81 3.01
N VAL A 461 2.43 28.85 3.73
CA VAL A 461 2.03 27.82 4.69
C VAL A 461 0.53 27.62 4.59
N GLY A 462 0.07 26.38 4.71
CA GLY A 462 -1.35 26.07 4.69
C GLY A 462 -1.65 24.68 5.22
N ARG A 463 -2.92 24.44 5.49
CA ARG A 463 -3.41 23.11 5.87
C ARG A 463 -3.41 22.22 4.63
N ASN A 464 -2.81 21.04 4.75
CA ASN A 464 -2.79 20.08 3.64
C ASN A 464 -4.07 19.24 3.53
N ALA A 465 -4.13 18.38 2.52
CA ALA A 465 -5.30 17.56 2.25
C ALA A 465 -5.64 16.58 3.39
N PHE A 466 -4.69 16.13 4.19
CA PHE A 466 -4.91 15.15 5.28
C PHE A 466 -4.62 15.71 6.68
N SER A 467 -5.02 16.94 6.92
CA SER A 467 -4.95 17.63 8.22
C SER A 467 -3.54 17.97 8.74
N GLY A 468 -2.50 17.75 7.93
CA GLY A 468 -1.15 18.22 8.24
C GLY A 468 -0.91 19.64 7.71
N THR A 469 0.36 20.06 7.68
CA THR A 469 0.80 21.36 7.18
C THR A 469 1.65 21.20 5.93
N ASP A 470 1.32 21.94 4.89
CA ASP A 470 2.17 22.17 3.73
C ASP A 470 2.82 23.54 3.83
N LYS A 471 4.09 23.61 3.49
CA LYS A 471 4.86 24.86 3.43
C LYS A 471 5.86 24.81 2.28
N GLY A 472 6.25 25.96 1.81
CA GLY A 472 7.24 26.03 0.73
C GLY A 472 7.79 27.41 0.56
N ILE A 473 8.88 27.47 -0.20
CA ILE A 473 9.52 28.69 -0.64
C ILE A 473 9.64 28.67 -2.15
N PHE A 474 9.61 29.84 -2.76
CA PHE A 474 9.80 29.97 -4.20
C PHE A 474 10.53 31.26 -4.55
N LEU A 475 11.24 31.18 -5.66
CA LEU A 475 11.88 32.31 -6.33
C LEU A 475 11.34 32.36 -7.75
N LYS A 476 10.85 33.55 -8.19
CA LYS A 476 10.29 33.74 -9.54
C LYS A 476 10.84 35.01 -10.17
N LEU A 477 11.27 34.89 -11.41
CA LEU A 477 11.54 36.00 -12.29
C LEU A 477 10.35 36.19 -13.22
N ASN A 478 9.73 37.36 -13.20
CA ASN A 478 8.58 37.71 -14.03
C ASN A 478 8.96 38.88 -14.91
N GLY A 479 8.49 38.88 -16.15
CA GLY A 479 8.77 40.00 -17.05
C GLY A 479 7.68 40.17 -18.13
N LYS A 480 7.75 41.34 -18.78
CA LYS A 480 6.90 41.74 -19.91
C LYS A 480 7.76 42.38 -20.98
N PHE A 481 7.41 42.24 -22.26
CA PHE A 481 8.06 42.87 -23.41
C PHE A 481 7.11 43.04 -24.59
#